data_582f6d24ab642909d6d358f1b3d899fb
#
_entry.id   582f6d24ab642909d6d358f1b3d899fb
#
_cell.length_a   1.000
_cell.length_b   1.000
_cell.length_c   1.000
_cell.angle_alpha   90.00
_cell.angle_beta   90.00
_cell.angle_gamma   90.00
#
_symmetry.space_group_name_H-M   'P 1'
#
loop_
_entity.id
_entity.type
_entity.pdbx_description
1 polymer ?
#
loop_
_entity_poly.entity_id
_entity_poly.type
_entity_poly.pdbx_seq_one_letter_code
_entity_poly.pdbx_strand_id
1 'polypeptide(L)'
;DLAEYIQMHAPVADAFYVTDLVENIGTPEEDDGLEIAVLDEGTDGIGTTHFFKYDGDLYYLGEVGGFPFRDRNAGFSGFNGQGGVMDLIRYDKPADCILQGYAWYNSSEKKIEHADGGLYSYYEPCKLEHKGALTVYFSMDETSAEKTIAAGEDIYCIRSDGDGWMYVRAKDGTEGFLPVTQM
;
A
#
# COMPACT_ATOMS: atom_id res chain seq x y z
N ASP A 1 30.12 3.70 5.24
CA ASP A 1 29.62 4.15 6.55
C ASP A 1 28.14 3.77 6.66
N LEU A 2 27.75 3.23 7.83
CA LEU A 2 26.39 2.73 8.07
C LEU A 2 25.34 3.85 7.93
N ALA A 3 25.68 5.03 8.46
CA ALA A 3 24.81 6.20 8.38
C ALA A 3 24.62 6.69 6.94
N GLU A 4 25.68 6.69 6.15
CA GLU A 4 25.64 7.06 4.74
C GLU A 4 24.78 6.07 3.90
N TYR A 5 24.90 4.77 4.20
CA TYR A 5 24.08 3.75 3.54
C TYR A 5 22.59 3.91 3.84
N ILE A 6 22.23 4.20 5.09
CA ILE A 6 20.84 4.49 5.47
C ILE A 6 20.34 5.75 4.77
N GLN A 7 21.14 6.84 4.77
CA GLN A 7 20.77 8.10 4.13
C GLN A 7 20.58 8.01 2.60
N MET A 8 21.20 7.03 1.95
CA MET A 8 20.94 6.78 0.52
C MET A 8 19.52 6.30 0.24
N HIS A 9 18.89 5.61 1.18
CA HIS A 9 17.54 5.07 1.04
C HIS A 9 16.49 5.92 1.76
N ALA A 10 16.84 6.49 2.90
CA ALA A 10 15.96 7.32 3.73
C ALA A 10 16.63 8.69 3.98
N PRO A 11 16.60 9.61 3.00
CA PRO A 11 17.32 10.89 3.08
C PRO A 11 16.78 11.83 4.16
N VAL A 12 15.53 11.71 4.55
CA VAL A 12 14.86 12.53 5.58
C VAL A 12 14.38 11.63 6.73
N ALA A 13 15.27 10.77 7.22
CA ALA A 13 14.97 9.85 8.31
C ALA A 13 14.58 10.63 9.58
N ASP A 14 13.37 10.36 10.11
CA ASP A 14 12.83 10.99 11.32
C ASP A 14 12.97 10.09 12.56
N ALA A 15 12.71 8.79 12.40
CA ALA A 15 12.77 7.85 13.51
C ALA A 15 13.27 6.47 13.11
N PHE A 16 13.81 5.75 14.09
CA PHE A 16 14.32 4.39 13.94
C PHE A 16 13.61 3.47 14.93
N TYR A 17 13.21 2.29 14.46
CA TYR A 17 12.59 1.26 15.27
C TYR A 17 13.28 -0.08 15.02
N VAL A 18 13.43 -0.87 16.09
CA VAL A 18 13.78 -2.28 15.96
C VAL A 18 12.46 -3.05 15.91
N THR A 19 12.33 -3.92 14.94
CA THR A 19 11.12 -4.72 14.71
C THR A 19 11.50 -6.17 14.40
N ASP A 20 10.52 -7.04 14.46
CA ASP A 20 10.59 -8.42 14.02
C ASP A 20 9.47 -8.59 12.98
N LEU A 21 9.83 -8.73 11.72
CA LEU A 21 8.86 -8.89 10.62
C LEU A 21 8.25 -10.28 10.60
N VAL A 22 8.99 -11.29 11.09
CA VAL A 22 8.53 -12.68 11.20
C VAL A 22 8.71 -13.16 12.64
N GLU A 23 7.66 -13.04 13.44
CA GLU A 23 7.67 -13.56 14.80
C GLU A 23 7.82 -15.10 14.79
N ASN A 24 8.93 -15.59 15.33
CA ASN A 24 9.21 -17.02 15.44
C ASN A 24 8.30 -17.69 16.49
N ILE A 25 7.09 -18.03 16.12
CA ILE A 25 6.19 -18.82 16.95
C ILE A 25 6.51 -20.31 16.76
N GLY A 26 7.61 -20.76 17.36
CA GLY A 26 7.84 -22.19 17.64
C GLY A 26 8.77 -22.95 16.70
N THR A 27 9.41 -22.36 15.74
CA THR A 27 10.49 -22.98 14.96
C THR A 27 11.72 -22.06 14.91
N PRO A 28 12.82 -22.39 15.64
CA PRO A 28 14.01 -21.53 15.74
C PRO A 28 14.83 -21.41 14.45
N GLU A 29 14.38 -21.96 13.35
CA GLU A 29 15.23 -22.17 12.18
C GLU A 29 14.94 -21.25 10.98
N GLU A 30 13.89 -20.42 11.01
CA GLU A 30 13.47 -19.72 9.79
C GLU A 30 13.84 -18.24 9.73
N ASP A 31 13.83 -17.50 10.82
CA ASP A 31 14.38 -16.14 10.89
C ASP A 31 14.54 -15.68 12.35
N ASP A 32 15.76 -15.66 12.88
CA ASP A 32 16.08 -15.17 14.26
C ASP A 32 16.74 -13.77 14.23
N GLY A 33 16.56 -13.04 13.14
CA GLY A 33 17.05 -11.67 12.98
C GLY A 33 16.02 -10.61 13.33
N LEU A 34 16.50 -9.49 13.85
CA LEU A 34 15.69 -8.28 14.01
C LEU A 34 15.94 -7.35 12.83
N GLU A 35 14.88 -6.73 12.34
CA GLU A 35 14.96 -5.71 11.33
C GLU A 35 15.00 -4.31 11.96
N ILE A 36 15.54 -3.37 11.20
CA ILE A 36 15.54 -1.94 11.50
C ILE A 36 14.58 -1.28 10.55
N ALA A 37 13.54 -0.64 11.08
CA ALA A 37 12.64 0.20 10.32
C ALA A 37 13.03 1.66 10.49
N VAL A 38 13.23 2.36 9.39
CA VAL A 38 13.58 3.79 9.35
C VAL A 38 12.41 4.53 8.73
N LEU A 39 11.84 5.47 9.47
CA LEU A 39 10.75 6.32 8.98
C LEU A 39 11.33 7.53 8.26
N ASP A 40 10.86 7.75 7.04
CA ASP A 40 11.12 8.95 6.24
C ASP A 40 9.79 9.68 6.04
N GLU A 41 9.66 10.89 6.58
CA GLU A 41 8.38 11.62 6.49
C GLU A 41 8.04 12.06 5.06
N GLY A 42 9.02 12.10 4.17
CA GLY A 42 8.79 12.49 2.79
C GLY A 42 8.08 13.84 2.63
N THR A 43 7.56 14.08 1.44
CA THR A 43 6.82 15.32 1.13
C THR A 43 5.34 15.07 0.78
N ASP A 44 4.92 13.84 0.70
CA ASP A 44 3.58 13.43 0.27
C ASP A 44 2.54 13.36 1.40
N GLY A 45 2.99 13.52 2.65
CA GLY A 45 2.15 13.49 3.85
C GLY A 45 1.75 12.07 4.30
N ILE A 46 2.15 11.02 3.60
CA ILE A 46 2.01 9.62 4.02
C ILE A 46 3.31 9.15 4.67
N GLY A 47 4.44 9.55 4.10
CA GLY A 47 5.78 9.09 4.46
C GLY A 47 6.07 7.68 3.94
N THR A 48 7.28 7.22 4.21
CA THR A 48 7.78 5.92 3.79
C THR A 48 8.49 5.25 4.95
N THR A 49 8.34 3.94 5.09
CA THR A 49 9.11 3.14 6.04
C THR A 49 10.08 2.27 5.27
N HIS A 50 11.37 2.48 5.48
CA HIS A 50 12.46 1.69 4.89
C HIS A 50 12.89 0.60 5.87
N PHE A 51 13.06 -0.61 5.39
CA PHE A 51 13.47 -1.75 6.19
C PHE A 51 14.89 -2.16 5.87
N PHE A 52 15.64 -2.47 6.93
CA PHE A 52 17.02 -2.96 6.87
C PHE A 52 17.15 -4.16 7.80
N LYS A 53 18.05 -5.07 7.45
CA LYS A 53 18.49 -6.17 8.30
C LYS A 53 19.99 -6.06 8.56
N TYR A 54 20.42 -6.38 9.78
CA TYR A 54 21.82 -6.46 10.14
C TYR A 54 22.16 -7.87 10.60
N ASP A 55 23.05 -8.54 9.86
CA ASP A 55 23.62 -9.84 10.21
C ASP A 55 25.15 -9.85 10.04
N GLY A 56 25.83 -8.79 10.53
CA GLY A 56 27.26 -8.53 10.29
C GLY A 56 27.49 -7.46 9.23
N ASP A 57 26.65 -7.44 8.20
CA ASP A 57 26.52 -6.38 7.21
C ASP A 57 25.10 -5.81 7.25
N LEU A 58 24.92 -4.58 6.74
CA LEU A 58 23.61 -3.95 6.63
C LEU A 58 23.02 -4.19 5.24
N TYR A 59 21.83 -4.76 5.19
CA TYR A 59 21.09 -5.04 3.96
C TYR A 59 19.83 -4.18 3.90
N TYR A 60 19.58 -3.53 2.78
CA TYR A 60 18.31 -2.89 2.49
C TYR A 60 17.32 -3.95 2.00
N LEU A 61 16.18 -4.06 2.68
CA LEU A 61 15.15 -5.05 2.37
C LEU A 61 14.05 -4.51 1.45
N GLY A 62 13.88 -3.19 1.39
CA GLY A 62 12.81 -2.53 0.66
C GLY A 62 12.05 -1.54 1.53
N GLU A 63 10.93 -1.06 1.01
CA GLU A 63 10.13 -0.01 1.66
C GLU A 63 8.64 -0.30 1.53
N VAL A 64 7.85 0.37 2.37
CA VAL A 64 6.40 0.47 2.27
C VAL A 64 5.97 1.91 2.50
N GLY A 65 4.88 2.32 1.90
CA GLY A 65 4.27 3.61 2.20
C GLY A 65 3.65 3.65 3.59
N GLY A 66 3.73 4.81 4.23
CA GLY A 66 3.20 5.07 5.56
C GLY A 66 4.08 4.60 6.71
N PHE A 67 3.51 4.72 7.91
CA PHE A 67 4.17 4.40 9.17
C PHE A 67 3.43 3.30 9.90
N PRO A 68 3.72 2.02 9.63
CA PRO A 68 2.99 0.89 10.22
C PRO A 68 3.06 0.83 11.75
N PHE A 69 3.94 1.63 12.38
CA PHE A 69 4.12 1.70 13.84
C PHE A 69 3.29 2.77 14.54
N ARG A 70 2.73 3.74 13.80
CA ARG A 70 2.22 4.99 14.41
C ARG A 70 0.94 4.85 15.20
N ASP A 71 0.18 3.77 15.02
CA ASP A 71 -1.13 3.67 15.68
C ASP A 71 -1.37 2.36 16.44
N ARG A 72 -0.55 2.12 17.47
CA ARG A 72 -0.80 1.04 18.43
C ARG A 72 -2.09 1.22 19.23
N ASN A 73 -2.66 2.42 19.29
CA ASN A 73 -3.86 2.71 20.08
C ASN A 73 -5.15 2.52 19.30
N ALA A 74 -5.11 2.52 17.97
CA ALA A 74 -6.29 2.31 17.11
C ALA A 74 -6.62 0.84 16.88
N GLY A 75 -5.89 -0.10 17.49
CA GLY A 75 -6.07 -1.55 17.28
C GLY A 75 -5.57 -2.02 15.92
N PHE A 76 -4.82 -1.20 15.21
CA PHE A 76 -4.25 -1.47 13.92
C PHE A 76 -2.74 -1.72 14.07
N SER A 77 -2.35 -2.97 13.97
CA SER A 77 -0.95 -3.34 13.78
C SER A 77 -0.67 -3.33 12.28
N GLY A 78 0.27 -2.52 11.82
CA GLY A 78 0.75 -2.54 10.44
C GLY A 78 1.50 -3.81 10.08
N PHE A 79 1.68 -4.74 11.04
CA PHE A 79 2.37 -6.01 10.90
C PHE A 79 1.45 -7.14 11.31
N ASN A 80 1.54 -8.26 10.61
CA ASN A 80 0.81 -9.48 10.98
C ASN A 80 1.66 -10.53 11.73
N GLY A 81 2.95 -10.24 11.98
CA GLY A 81 3.89 -11.17 12.62
C GLY A 81 4.26 -12.39 11.76
N GLN A 82 3.90 -12.39 10.49
CA GLN A 82 4.16 -13.45 9.52
C GLN A 82 4.77 -12.89 8.22
N GLY A 83 5.50 -11.79 8.34
CA GLY A 83 6.13 -11.10 7.23
C GLY A 83 5.22 -10.12 6.48
N GLY A 84 3.93 -10.06 6.78
CA GLY A 84 3.01 -9.10 6.16
C GLY A 84 3.11 -7.72 6.78
N VAL A 85 3.30 -6.71 5.94
CA VAL A 85 3.43 -5.29 6.31
C VAL A 85 2.40 -4.47 5.55
N MET A 86 1.72 -3.57 6.24
CA MET A 86 0.80 -2.63 5.60
C MET A 86 1.57 -1.66 4.70
N ASP A 87 1.01 -1.43 3.52
CA ASP A 87 1.54 -0.52 2.51
C ASP A 87 0.47 0.53 2.17
N LEU A 88 0.79 1.82 2.35
CA LEU A 88 -0.10 2.93 2.06
C LEU A 88 0.43 3.69 0.85
N ILE A 89 -0.44 3.96 -0.10
CA ILE A 89 -0.10 4.74 -1.29
C ILE A 89 -1.04 5.93 -1.37
N ARG A 90 -0.48 7.12 -1.59
CA ARG A 90 -1.28 8.29 -1.93
C ARG A 90 -1.66 8.23 -3.39
N TYR A 91 -2.95 8.32 -3.65
CA TYR A 91 -3.49 8.35 -4.99
C TYR A 91 -4.13 9.70 -5.27
N ASP A 92 -3.42 10.52 -6.06
CA ASP A 92 -3.79 11.92 -6.28
C ASP A 92 -4.93 12.09 -7.30
N LYS A 93 -5.27 11.05 -8.06
CA LYS A 93 -6.27 11.13 -9.13
C LYS A 93 -7.16 9.89 -9.17
N PRO A 94 -8.44 10.06 -9.48
CA PRO A 94 -9.20 11.30 -9.65
C PRO A 94 -9.58 11.99 -8.35
N ALA A 95 -9.33 11.37 -7.22
CA ALA A 95 -9.56 11.90 -5.89
C ALA A 95 -8.31 11.74 -5.05
N ASP A 96 -7.95 12.78 -4.31
CA ASP A 96 -6.87 12.74 -3.32
C ASP A 96 -7.27 11.81 -2.17
N CYS A 97 -6.78 10.59 -2.19
CA CYS A 97 -7.15 9.56 -1.24
C CYS A 97 -5.96 8.64 -0.93
N ILE A 98 -6.06 7.94 0.18
CA ILE A 98 -5.07 6.97 0.63
C ILE A 98 -5.58 5.57 0.30
N LEU A 99 -4.75 4.81 -0.41
CA LEU A 99 -4.95 3.41 -0.69
C LEU A 99 -4.16 2.56 0.29
N GLN A 100 -4.72 1.44 0.69
CA GLN A 100 -4.10 0.48 1.59
C GLN A 100 -3.91 -0.86 0.88
N GLY A 101 -2.68 -1.33 0.85
CA GLY A 101 -2.29 -2.66 0.42
C GLY A 101 -1.46 -3.35 1.48
N TYR A 102 -0.84 -4.46 1.08
CA TYR A 102 0.12 -5.21 1.89
C TYR A 102 1.34 -5.55 1.06
N ALA A 103 2.50 -5.44 1.68
CA ALA A 103 3.74 -6.01 1.21
C ALA A 103 4.11 -7.22 2.09
N TRP A 104 5.02 -8.06 1.62
CA TRP A 104 5.47 -9.26 2.32
C TRP A 104 6.97 -9.30 2.40
N TYR A 105 7.49 -9.60 3.57
CA TYR A 105 8.91 -9.89 3.72
C TYR A 105 9.21 -11.30 3.22
N ASN A 106 10.02 -11.38 2.17
CA ASN A 106 10.57 -12.64 1.65
C ASN A 106 11.94 -12.88 2.29
N SER A 107 11.98 -13.72 3.30
CA SER A 107 13.22 -14.02 4.05
C SER A 107 14.28 -14.72 3.20
N SER A 108 13.86 -15.51 2.19
CA SER A 108 14.78 -16.22 1.30
C SER A 108 15.52 -15.27 0.36
N GLU A 109 14.84 -14.23 -0.11
CA GLU A 109 15.41 -13.21 -1.00
C GLU A 109 15.87 -11.96 -0.25
N LYS A 110 15.63 -11.89 1.05
CA LYS A 110 15.92 -10.74 1.93
C LYS A 110 15.37 -9.44 1.34
N LYS A 111 14.08 -9.43 1.00
CA LYS A 111 13.44 -8.24 0.44
C LYS A 111 11.97 -8.12 0.84
N ILE A 112 11.47 -6.89 0.80
CA ILE A 112 10.04 -6.58 0.85
C ILE A 112 9.48 -6.69 -0.57
N GLU A 113 8.43 -7.46 -0.73
CA GLU A 113 7.72 -7.66 -1.99
C GLU A 113 6.31 -7.10 -1.86
N HIS A 114 5.95 -6.18 -2.76
CA HIS A 114 4.58 -5.69 -2.84
C HIS A 114 3.69 -6.76 -3.48
N ALA A 115 2.42 -6.84 -3.06
CA ALA A 115 1.49 -7.79 -3.64
C ALA A 115 1.32 -7.53 -5.15
N ASP A 116 1.64 -8.54 -5.97
CA ASP A 116 1.50 -8.44 -7.42
C ASP A 116 0.04 -8.27 -7.86
N GLY A 117 -0.17 -7.44 -8.87
CA GLY A 117 -1.50 -7.20 -9.46
C GLY A 117 -2.44 -6.47 -8.51
N GLY A 118 -1.87 -5.73 -7.57
CA GLY A 118 -2.52 -5.19 -6.42
C GLY A 118 -3.59 -4.18 -6.75
N LEU A 119 -4.84 -4.58 -6.52
CA LEU A 119 -5.89 -3.62 -6.24
C LEU A 119 -5.77 -3.26 -4.76
N TYR A 120 -5.27 -2.07 -4.49
CA TYR A 120 -5.27 -1.50 -3.16
C TYR A 120 -6.69 -1.13 -2.75
N SER A 121 -7.05 -1.39 -1.51
CA SER A 121 -8.32 -0.93 -0.95
C SER A 121 -8.23 0.53 -0.55
N TYR A 122 -9.31 1.28 -0.68
CA TYR A 122 -9.36 2.62 -0.08
C TYR A 122 -9.35 2.51 1.44
N TYR A 123 -8.52 3.33 2.07
CA TYR A 123 -8.45 3.41 3.54
C TYR A 123 -9.78 3.91 4.13
N GLU A 124 -10.43 4.85 3.43
CA GLU A 124 -11.79 5.29 3.70
C GLU A 124 -12.60 5.31 2.40
N PRO A 125 -13.91 5.01 2.42
CA PRO A 125 -14.74 5.08 1.22
C PRO A 125 -14.65 6.45 0.57
N CYS A 126 -14.19 6.50 -0.66
CA CYS A 126 -14.02 7.72 -1.42
C CYS A 126 -15.20 7.90 -2.38
N LYS A 127 -16.02 8.93 -2.15
CA LYS A 127 -17.07 9.32 -3.09
C LYS A 127 -16.44 10.10 -4.24
N LEU A 128 -16.71 9.69 -5.46
CA LEU A 128 -16.28 10.41 -6.65
C LEU A 128 -17.39 11.28 -7.21
N GLU A 129 -17.02 12.45 -7.68
CA GLU A 129 -17.92 13.33 -8.44
C GLU A 129 -17.70 13.12 -9.94
N HIS A 130 -18.77 12.88 -10.67
CA HIS A 130 -18.77 12.81 -12.12
C HIS A 130 -19.96 13.56 -12.71
N LYS A 131 -19.78 14.12 -13.91
CA LYS A 131 -20.82 14.92 -14.60
C LYS A 131 -21.52 14.15 -15.69
N GLY A 132 -20.83 13.22 -16.30
CA GLY A 132 -21.33 12.40 -17.41
C GLY A 132 -21.69 10.99 -17.00
N ALA A 133 -22.29 10.22 -17.88
CA ALA A 133 -22.39 8.78 -17.71
C ALA A 133 -20.99 8.17 -17.78
N LEU A 134 -20.76 7.13 -16.99
CA LEU A 134 -19.48 6.40 -16.92
C LEU A 134 -19.68 4.97 -17.43
N THR A 135 -18.70 4.46 -18.14
CA THR A 135 -18.65 3.06 -18.54
C THR A 135 -17.73 2.29 -17.60
N VAL A 136 -18.27 1.28 -16.93
CA VAL A 136 -17.50 0.35 -16.11
C VAL A 136 -17.40 -1.00 -16.78
N TYR A 137 -16.28 -1.65 -16.61
CA TYR A 137 -15.92 -2.89 -17.28
C TYR A 137 -15.88 -4.06 -16.29
N PHE A 138 -16.05 -5.27 -16.80
CA PHE A 138 -16.00 -6.48 -15.98
C PHE A 138 -14.58 -6.83 -15.50
N SER A 139 -13.56 -6.41 -16.23
CA SER A 139 -12.13 -6.54 -15.90
C SER A 139 -11.39 -5.26 -16.24
N MET A 140 -10.13 -5.14 -15.83
CA MET A 140 -9.23 -4.01 -16.19
C MET A 140 -8.83 -4.08 -17.67
N ASP A 141 -9.83 -4.13 -18.54
CA ASP A 141 -9.71 -4.23 -20.00
C ASP A 141 -10.95 -3.62 -20.65
N GLU A 142 -10.77 -2.54 -21.40
CA GLU A 142 -11.86 -1.82 -22.10
C GLU A 142 -12.53 -2.63 -23.20
N THR A 143 -12.02 -3.81 -23.54
CA THR A 143 -12.67 -4.77 -24.45
C THR A 143 -13.56 -5.78 -23.74
N SER A 144 -13.56 -5.80 -22.42
CA SER A 144 -14.41 -6.70 -21.62
C SER A 144 -15.87 -6.23 -21.63
N ALA A 145 -16.77 -7.06 -21.10
CA ALA A 145 -18.18 -6.70 -20.96
C ALA A 145 -18.32 -5.42 -20.12
N GLU A 146 -19.22 -4.54 -20.53
CA GLU A 146 -19.40 -3.22 -19.94
C GLU A 146 -20.80 -3.01 -19.36
N LYS A 147 -20.90 -2.07 -18.42
CA LYS A 147 -22.13 -1.51 -17.88
C LYS A 147 -22.01 0.00 -17.82
N THR A 148 -23.15 0.70 -17.86
CA THR A 148 -23.18 2.16 -17.75
C THR A 148 -23.72 2.57 -16.39
N ILE A 149 -22.99 3.47 -15.71
CA ILE A 149 -23.47 4.21 -14.55
C ILE A 149 -24.03 5.54 -15.05
N ALA A 150 -25.26 5.88 -14.65
CA ALA A 150 -25.93 7.08 -15.12
C ALA A 150 -25.24 8.36 -14.63
N ALA A 151 -25.37 9.43 -15.40
CA ALA A 151 -24.86 10.74 -15.01
C ALA A 151 -25.47 11.21 -13.68
N GLY A 152 -24.65 11.69 -12.76
CA GLY A 152 -25.06 12.20 -11.45
C GLY A 152 -25.43 11.11 -10.43
N GLU A 153 -25.22 9.84 -10.75
CA GLU A 153 -25.32 8.75 -9.78
C GLU A 153 -24.16 8.83 -8.78
N ASP A 154 -24.45 8.60 -7.50
CA ASP A 154 -23.40 8.53 -6.49
C ASP A 154 -22.53 7.28 -6.71
N ILE A 155 -21.24 7.48 -6.90
CA ILE A 155 -20.26 6.38 -7.00
C ILE A 155 -19.23 6.45 -5.90
N TYR A 156 -18.78 5.27 -5.49
CA TYR A 156 -17.77 5.11 -4.44
C TYR A 156 -16.63 4.26 -4.98
N CYS A 157 -15.42 4.73 -4.80
CA CYS A 157 -14.23 3.93 -5.04
C CYS A 157 -14.05 2.92 -3.92
N ILE A 158 -13.82 1.67 -4.30
CA ILE A 158 -13.60 0.55 -3.38
C ILE A 158 -12.15 0.11 -3.42
N ARG A 159 -11.55 0.06 -4.61
CA ARG A 159 -10.17 -0.35 -4.85
C ARG A 159 -9.59 0.42 -6.02
N SER A 160 -8.26 0.49 -6.10
CA SER A 160 -7.53 0.99 -7.27
C SER A 160 -6.20 0.26 -7.42
N ASP A 161 -5.67 0.20 -8.63
CA ASP A 161 -4.30 -0.24 -8.89
C ASP A 161 -3.27 0.87 -8.63
N GLY A 162 -3.74 2.08 -8.29
CA GLY A 162 -2.88 3.24 -8.09
C GLY A 162 -2.34 3.86 -9.38
N ASP A 163 -2.74 3.40 -10.56
CA ASP A 163 -2.21 3.84 -11.85
C ASP A 163 -3.33 4.21 -12.84
N GLY A 164 -4.07 3.28 -13.33
CA GLY A 164 -5.02 3.50 -14.43
C GLY A 164 -6.44 3.03 -14.18
N TRP A 165 -6.69 2.22 -13.16
CA TRP A 165 -7.97 1.60 -12.92
C TRP A 165 -8.48 1.75 -11.49
N MET A 166 -9.79 1.95 -11.37
CA MET A 166 -10.51 1.93 -10.11
C MET A 166 -11.62 0.88 -10.16
N TYR A 167 -11.84 0.14 -9.08
CA TYR A 167 -13.05 -0.63 -8.90
C TYR A 167 -14.05 0.23 -8.15
N VAL A 168 -15.17 0.52 -8.77
CA VAL A 168 -16.19 1.43 -8.26
C VAL A 168 -17.52 0.72 -8.06
N ARG A 169 -18.33 1.26 -7.13
CA ARG A 169 -19.72 0.83 -6.92
C ARG A 169 -20.63 2.04 -6.89
N ALA A 170 -21.65 2.01 -7.73
CA ALA A 170 -22.73 2.99 -7.72
C ALA A 170 -23.76 2.65 -6.63
N LYS A 171 -24.55 3.64 -6.25
CA LYS A 171 -25.61 3.49 -5.24
C LYS A 171 -26.69 2.49 -5.63
N ASP A 172 -26.97 2.33 -6.90
CA ASP A 172 -27.92 1.33 -7.45
C ASP A 172 -27.37 -0.11 -7.42
N GLY A 173 -26.10 -0.30 -7.00
CA GLY A 173 -25.42 -1.59 -6.94
C GLY A 173 -24.67 -1.95 -8.23
N THR A 174 -24.67 -1.11 -9.25
CA THR A 174 -23.81 -1.29 -10.42
C THR A 174 -22.36 -1.16 -10.02
N GLU A 175 -21.53 -2.14 -10.35
CA GLU A 175 -20.11 -2.13 -10.03
C GLU A 175 -19.26 -2.66 -11.18
N GLY A 176 -17.99 -2.26 -11.20
CA GLY A 176 -17.01 -2.67 -12.19
C GLY A 176 -15.75 -1.81 -12.15
N PHE A 177 -14.86 -2.11 -13.08
CA PHE A 177 -13.62 -1.37 -13.26
C PHE A 177 -13.84 -0.12 -14.12
N LEU A 178 -13.41 1.02 -13.61
CA LEU A 178 -13.48 2.31 -14.27
C LEU A 178 -12.06 2.77 -14.62
N PRO A 179 -11.75 3.04 -15.92
CA PRO A 179 -10.49 3.65 -16.28
C PRO A 179 -10.45 5.09 -15.77
N VAL A 180 -9.33 5.48 -15.17
CA VAL A 180 -9.11 6.86 -14.64
C VAL A 180 -9.28 7.93 -15.72
N THR A 181 -9.05 7.59 -16.97
CA THR A 181 -9.21 8.48 -18.12
C THR A 181 -10.65 8.97 -18.36
N GLN A 182 -11.64 8.35 -17.73
CA GLN A 182 -13.05 8.77 -17.82
C GLN A 182 -13.47 9.81 -16.77
N MET A 183 -12.57 10.17 -15.84
CA MET A 183 -12.86 11.09 -14.71
C MET A 183 -12.45 12.53 -14.98
#